data_ed0ca82cb749cd5343bd5bb699bcffb4
#
_entry.id   ed0ca82cb749cd5343bd5bb699bcffb4
#
_cell.length_a   1.000
_cell.length_b   1.000
_cell.length_c   1.000
_cell.angle_alpha   90.00
_cell.angle_beta   90.00
_cell.angle_gamma   90.00
#
_symmetry.space_group_name_H-M   'P 1'
#
loop_
_entity.id
_entity.type
_entity.pdbx_description
1 polymer ?
#
loop_
_entity_poly.entity_id
_entity_poly.type
_entity_poly.pdbx_seq_one_letter_code
_entity_poly.pdbx_strand_id
1 'polypeptide(L)'
;MLTTTAMGAGGLLASAAFGRADPAPFWPDTDHDQPTLPDYSFVGFHSPRLQKYVDPLPILPRRPLGGQIIAAEHEHQFHRDMLPARSWGFDGASHLGPVIEVERGDDTVTTFVNGLGHHILAEYIDHRVHGARKEHAHHPPLVIHLHGAPNRPVDDGYPTSCMAPGQSVNYCFANELEATSLWYHDHSMGLTRLNVYAGLAAPYWIRDEFDTGAEENPLGLPAGEHEVPLVISDKVFYRNGGMRYNSVRTPIFERLWGGGLAGDVIVVNGKAWPKLMVDRGVYRFRIVQASQLNDYRISFSNRMPFWVIGSDGGLLDEPVLVGALDMAAGERYDILVDFSGFAPGDAVEMINLMQISLFGQMPGGAAVREVMEFEATDKPGRYTSIPDTLRGTAGKPPALPPLSQPSEVSNHTLNSSLYTKGLLMSWIMMNIDNLMFDSPDVDEAPQGTVQMWNLINADATIQVHAIHLHLIQFRVIGRQNYDHPRYAVEQGMHIRVGKRWAPSAEDYVSGPLQPPAPYETGWKDTVRCPRGQITRILVRWPTAQELGFDPDAIFNGPDGSALRGYVWHCHMLDHEDHEMMRQLRVIDPAAPDQSMPDTNGGHHRHHH
;
A
#
# COMPACT_ATOMS: atom_id res chain seq x y z
N MET A 1 28.41 -1.25 47.72
CA MET A 1 27.57 -2.33 47.17
C MET A 1 26.22 -1.74 46.85
N LEU A 2 26.03 -1.32 45.65
CA LEU A 2 24.74 -0.86 45.08
C LEU A 2 24.70 -1.49 43.69
N THR A 3 23.94 -2.58 43.58
CA THR A 3 23.64 -3.25 42.33
C THR A 3 22.55 -2.48 41.62
N THR A 4 22.91 -1.78 40.57
CA THR A 4 21.98 -1.21 39.62
C THR A 4 21.47 -2.29 38.69
N THR A 5 20.26 -2.75 38.91
CA THR A 5 19.50 -3.55 37.92
C THR A 5 18.97 -2.63 36.84
N ALA A 6 19.56 -2.69 35.67
CA ALA A 6 18.99 -2.11 34.47
C ALA A 6 17.77 -2.94 34.06
N MET A 7 16.57 -2.44 34.30
CA MET A 7 15.36 -3.01 33.73
C MET A 7 15.26 -2.60 32.26
N GLY A 8 15.50 -3.54 31.37
CA GLY A 8 15.17 -3.39 29.96
C GLY A 8 13.65 -3.39 29.78
N ALA A 9 13.10 -2.26 29.38
CA ALA A 9 11.66 -2.08 29.15
C ALA A 9 11.07 -2.88 27.98
N GLY A 10 11.82 -3.78 27.40
CA GLY A 10 11.40 -4.63 26.27
C GLY A 10 10.96 -6.05 26.62
N GLY A 11 11.07 -6.45 27.89
CA GLY A 11 10.94 -7.87 28.24
C GLY A 11 9.62 -8.34 28.85
N LEU A 12 8.66 -7.50 29.08
CA LEU A 12 7.51 -7.81 29.94
C LEU A 12 6.22 -8.24 29.22
N LEU A 13 6.24 -8.47 27.92
CA LEU A 13 5.07 -8.99 27.20
C LEU A 13 5.23 -10.38 26.57
N ALA A 14 6.33 -11.07 26.80
CA ALA A 14 6.62 -12.26 26.02
C ALA A 14 6.72 -13.59 26.78
N SER A 15 6.41 -13.67 28.06
CA SER A 15 6.55 -14.93 28.81
C SER A 15 5.26 -15.55 29.33
N ALA A 16 4.13 -15.34 28.70
CA ALA A 16 2.99 -16.23 28.86
C ALA A 16 3.25 -17.46 27.99
N ALA A 17 3.65 -18.58 28.63
CA ALA A 17 3.78 -19.88 27.99
C ALA A 17 2.44 -20.28 27.38
N PHE A 18 2.31 -20.15 26.06
CA PHE A 18 1.19 -20.71 25.33
C PHE A 18 1.41 -22.22 25.18
N GLY A 19 0.67 -23.01 25.98
CA GLY A 19 0.44 -24.40 25.67
C GLY A 19 -0.14 -24.49 24.24
N ARG A 20 0.28 -25.52 23.48
CA ARG A 20 -0.35 -25.90 22.21
C ARG A 20 -1.83 -26.20 22.48
N ALA A 21 -2.69 -25.19 22.36
CA ALA A 21 -4.08 -25.37 22.04
C ALA A 21 -4.20 -25.00 20.56
N ASP A 22 -4.88 -25.85 19.77
CA ASP A 22 -5.33 -25.47 18.45
C ASP A 22 -6.00 -24.10 18.58
N PRO A 23 -5.67 -23.13 17.71
CA PRO A 23 -6.34 -21.84 17.76
C PRO A 23 -7.79 -22.08 17.35
N ALA A 24 -8.65 -22.24 18.35
CA ALA A 24 -10.07 -22.04 18.11
C ALA A 24 -10.18 -20.64 17.45
N PRO A 25 -10.94 -20.51 16.36
CA PRO A 25 -11.14 -19.23 15.73
C PRO A 25 -11.57 -18.24 16.81
N PHE A 26 -10.91 -17.10 16.88
CA PHE A 26 -11.18 -16.04 17.85
C PHE A 26 -12.63 -15.53 17.77
N TRP A 27 -13.33 -15.98 16.76
CA TRP A 27 -14.75 -15.78 16.51
C TRP A 27 -15.44 -17.16 16.54
N PRO A 28 -16.48 -17.33 17.38
CA PRO A 28 -17.35 -18.47 17.22
C PRO A 28 -17.95 -18.43 15.81
N ASP A 29 -18.03 -19.59 15.17
CA ASP A 29 -18.75 -19.77 13.92
C ASP A 29 -20.05 -18.99 13.94
N THR A 30 -20.38 -18.37 12.82
CA THR A 30 -21.55 -17.52 12.63
C THR A 30 -22.85 -18.27 12.86
N ASP A 31 -23.19 -18.52 14.11
CA ASP A 31 -24.55 -18.87 14.50
C ASP A 31 -25.30 -17.55 14.68
N HIS A 32 -26.28 -17.29 13.83
CA HIS A 32 -27.02 -16.04 13.73
C HIS A 32 -27.77 -15.63 15.02
N ASP A 33 -27.83 -16.51 16.03
CA ASP A 33 -28.55 -16.32 17.28
C ASP A 33 -27.65 -15.91 18.48
N GLN A 34 -26.38 -15.65 18.28
CA GLN A 34 -25.52 -15.22 19.39
C GLN A 34 -25.82 -13.78 19.78
N PRO A 35 -25.96 -13.48 21.09
CA PRO A 35 -26.17 -12.11 21.53
C PRO A 35 -25.02 -11.21 21.08
N THR A 36 -25.36 -10.00 20.60
CA THR A 36 -24.37 -8.97 20.29
C THR A 36 -23.45 -8.81 21.49
N LEU A 37 -22.14 -9.01 21.28
CA LEU A 37 -21.16 -8.74 22.32
C LEU A 37 -21.39 -7.35 22.89
N PRO A 38 -21.31 -7.17 24.23
CA PRO A 38 -21.42 -5.85 24.83
C PRO A 38 -20.41 -4.92 24.16
N ASP A 39 -20.78 -3.66 23.98
CA ASP A 39 -19.88 -2.61 23.53
C ASP A 39 -18.83 -2.39 24.64
N TYR A 40 -17.76 -3.15 24.56
CA TYR A 40 -16.60 -2.93 25.42
C TYR A 40 -15.88 -1.70 24.91
N SER A 41 -16.26 -0.52 25.36
CA SER A 41 -15.59 0.75 25.04
C SER A 41 -14.08 0.73 25.33
N PHE A 42 -13.61 -0.29 26.01
CA PHE A 42 -12.23 -0.55 26.37
C PHE A 42 -11.52 -1.58 25.47
N VAL A 43 -12.27 -2.54 24.89
CA VAL A 43 -11.77 -3.60 24.02
C VAL A 43 -12.64 -3.69 22.76
N GLY A 44 -13.63 -2.85 22.66
CA GLY A 44 -14.71 -2.94 21.69
C GLY A 44 -14.41 -2.24 20.37
N PHE A 45 -13.38 -2.69 19.69
CA PHE A 45 -13.05 -2.17 18.36
C PHE A 45 -13.52 -3.13 17.27
N HIS A 46 -14.68 -3.75 17.49
CA HIS A 46 -15.25 -4.67 16.55
C HIS A 46 -16.42 -4.04 15.81
N SER A 47 -16.45 -4.31 14.52
CA SER A 47 -17.58 -4.00 13.68
C SER A 47 -18.82 -4.77 14.13
N PRO A 48 -20.05 -4.33 13.79
CA PRO A 48 -21.25 -5.11 14.00
C PRO A 48 -21.15 -6.43 13.22
N ARG A 49 -21.82 -7.48 13.73
CA ARG A 49 -21.95 -8.74 12.98
C ARG A 49 -22.77 -8.49 11.73
N LEU A 50 -22.23 -8.85 10.58
CA LEU A 50 -22.82 -8.65 9.27
C LEU A 50 -22.92 -10.00 8.56
N GLN A 51 -24.01 -10.21 7.82
CA GLN A 51 -24.15 -11.38 6.96
C GLN A 51 -23.24 -11.24 5.73
N LYS A 52 -22.35 -12.21 5.51
CA LYS A 52 -21.41 -12.17 4.38
C LYS A 52 -22.11 -12.52 3.07
N TYR A 53 -21.55 -12.03 1.96
CA TYR A 53 -21.91 -12.38 0.58
C TYR A 53 -23.35 -12.07 0.19
N VAL A 54 -23.94 -11.08 0.84
CA VAL A 54 -25.33 -10.66 0.55
C VAL A 54 -25.43 -9.47 -0.39
N ASP A 55 -24.36 -8.70 -0.52
CA ASP A 55 -24.29 -7.56 -1.43
C ASP A 55 -23.49 -7.91 -2.68
N PRO A 56 -23.92 -7.44 -3.87
CA PRO A 56 -23.14 -7.65 -5.08
C PRO A 56 -21.85 -6.82 -5.04
N LEU A 57 -20.79 -7.35 -5.68
CA LEU A 57 -19.55 -6.62 -5.90
C LEU A 57 -19.83 -5.40 -6.78
N PRO A 58 -19.53 -4.17 -6.37
CA PRO A 58 -19.60 -3.02 -7.25
C PRO A 58 -18.53 -3.11 -8.34
N ILE A 59 -18.92 -2.94 -9.60
CA ILE A 59 -17.99 -2.78 -10.71
C ILE A 59 -17.68 -1.30 -10.84
N LEU A 60 -16.42 -0.94 -10.63
CA LEU A 60 -15.98 0.45 -10.72
C LEU A 60 -16.11 0.94 -12.16
N PRO A 61 -16.71 2.12 -12.40
CA PRO A 61 -16.82 2.67 -13.74
C PRO A 61 -15.44 2.99 -14.31
N ARG A 62 -15.29 2.94 -15.63
CA ARG A 62 -14.07 3.33 -16.34
C ARG A 62 -14.23 4.71 -16.96
N ARG A 63 -13.15 5.48 -16.98
CA ARG A 63 -13.08 6.77 -17.66
C ARG A 63 -11.70 7.04 -18.25
N PRO A 64 -11.59 7.85 -19.34
CA PRO A 64 -10.33 8.35 -19.83
C PRO A 64 -9.78 9.48 -18.92
N LEU A 65 -8.54 9.90 -19.17
CA LEU A 65 -7.98 11.16 -18.65
C LEU A 65 -8.75 12.39 -19.19
N GLY A 66 -8.43 13.53 -18.61
CA GLY A 66 -8.98 14.85 -19.00
C GLY A 66 -10.12 15.33 -18.13
N GLY A 67 -10.44 16.61 -18.30
CA GLY A 67 -11.44 17.28 -17.50
C GLY A 67 -11.06 17.42 -16.03
N GLN A 68 -12.09 17.47 -15.18
CA GLN A 68 -11.90 17.59 -13.73
C GLN A 68 -12.28 16.29 -13.03
N ILE A 69 -11.51 15.95 -12.00
CA ILE A 69 -11.80 14.89 -11.02
C ILE A 69 -11.89 15.55 -9.66
N ILE A 70 -13.06 15.51 -9.06
CA ILE A 70 -13.33 16.18 -7.79
C ILE A 70 -13.33 15.14 -6.67
N ALA A 71 -12.47 15.35 -5.67
CA ALA A 71 -12.59 14.63 -4.40
C ALA A 71 -13.71 15.28 -3.58
N ALA A 72 -14.72 14.50 -3.19
CA ALA A 72 -15.88 15.04 -2.48
C ALA A 72 -16.42 14.03 -1.45
N GLU A 73 -17.22 14.56 -0.52
CA GLU A 73 -17.95 13.77 0.46
C GLU A 73 -19.28 13.30 -0.10
N HIS A 74 -19.60 12.04 0.21
CA HIS A 74 -20.86 11.40 -0.15
C HIS A 74 -21.37 10.53 1.00
N GLU A 75 -22.61 10.07 0.92
CA GLU A 75 -23.11 8.96 1.72
C GLU A 75 -22.86 7.65 0.98
N HIS A 76 -22.28 6.68 1.68
CA HIS A 76 -22.00 5.35 1.16
C HIS A 76 -22.51 4.26 2.10
N GLN A 77 -23.12 3.22 1.56
CA GLN A 77 -23.58 2.05 2.31
C GLN A 77 -22.63 0.88 2.07
N PHE A 78 -21.77 0.60 3.03
CA PHE A 78 -20.79 -0.49 2.93
C PHE A 78 -21.42 -1.89 2.98
N HIS A 79 -22.59 -2.02 3.62
CA HIS A 79 -23.31 -3.29 3.74
C HIS A 79 -24.81 -3.03 3.89
N ARG A 80 -25.67 -3.90 3.32
CA ARG A 80 -27.14 -3.71 3.37
C ARG A 80 -27.72 -3.60 4.78
N ASP A 81 -27.09 -4.25 5.76
CA ASP A 81 -27.52 -4.26 7.17
C ASP A 81 -26.96 -3.07 7.96
N MET A 82 -26.22 -2.16 7.33
CA MET A 82 -25.74 -0.92 7.92
C MET A 82 -26.45 0.28 7.30
N LEU A 83 -26.55 1.37 8.04
CA LEU A 83 -27.01 2.64 7.46
C LEU A 83 -25.95 3.22 6.53
N PRO A 84 -26.35 4.02 5.52
CA PRO A 84 -25.41 4.86 4.78
C PRO A 84 -24.67 5.79 5.75
N ALA A 85 -23.39 6.00 5.49
CA ALA A 85 -22.52 6.83 6.31
C ALA A 85 -21.62 7.70 5.43
N ARG A 86 -21.05 8.77 6.02
CA ARG A 86 -20.13 9.66 5.31
C ARG A 86 -18.92 8.90 4.82
N SER A 87 -18.58 9.12 3.58
CA SER A 87 -17.42 8.57 2.88
C SER A 87 -16.90 9.57 1.87
N TRP A 88 -15.68 9.39 1.41
CA TRP A 88 -15.11 10.22 0.36
C TRP A 88 -14.94 9.40 -0.92
N GLY A 89 -15.01 10.10 -2.04
CA GLY A 89 -14.78 9.50 -3.35
C GLY A 89 -14.36 10.52 -4.39
N PHE A 90 -13.86 10.02 -5.51
CA PHE A 90 -13.48 10.81 -6.66
C PHE A 90 -14.58 10.76 -7.73
N ASP A 91 -14.77 11.88 -8.45
CA ASP A 91 -15.60 11.96 -9.65
C ASP A 91 -17.06 11.50 -9.44
N GLY A 92 -17.64 11.88 -8.29
CA GLY A 92 -19.03 11.54 -7.94
C GLY A 92 -19.24 10.13 -7.40
N ALA A 93 -18.19 9.29 -7.31
CA ALA A 93 -18.29 8.01 -6.62
C ALA A 93 -18.52 8.23 -5.12
N SER A 94 -19.38 7.41 -4.52
CA SER A 94 -19.67 7.52 -3.09
C SER A 94 -18.55 6.96 -2.19
N HIS A 95 -17.67 6.14 -2.73
CA HIS A 95 -16.45 5.62 -2.13
C HIS A 95 -15.47 5.23 -3.24
N LEU A 96 -14.17 5.38 -3.04
CA LEU A 96 -13.15 5.19 -4.06
C LEU A 96 -13.32 6.19 -5.24
N GLY A 97 -12.97 5.76 -6.43
CA GLY A 97 -13.10 6.51 -7.68
C GLY A 97 -13.27 5.58 -8.88
N PRO A 98 -13.44 6.14 -10.07
CA PRO A 98 -13.45 5.36 -11.30
C PRO A 98 -12.06 4.77 -11.58
N VAL A 99 -12.02 3.68 -12.33
CA VAL A 99 -10.81 3.24 -13.01
C VAL A 99 -10.48 4.29 -14.08
N ILE A 100 -9.33 4.94 -13.96
CA ILE A 100 -8.83 5.76 -15.08
C ILE A 100 -8.14 4.78 -16.05
N GLU A 101 -8.56 4.79 -17.31
CA GLU A 101 -8.05 3.90 -18.34
C GLU A 101 -7.50 4.73 -19.49
N VAL A 102 -6.23 4.52 -19.82
CA VAL A 102 -5.47 5.33 -20.78
C VAL A 102 -4.69 4.46 -21.74
N GLU A 103 -4.43 4.98 -22.93
CA GLU A 103 -3.46 4.40 -23.86
C GLU A 103 -2.05 4.84 -23.50
N ARG A 104 -1.08 3.99 -23.75
CA ARG A 104 0.34 4.33 -23.61
C ARG A 104 0.68 5.56 -24.44
N GLY A 105 1.36 6.53 -23.85
CA GLY A 105 1.73 7.79 -24.48
C GLY A 105 0.65 8.88 -24.43
N ASP A 106 -0.48 8.65 -23.72
CA ASP A 106 -1.49 9.69 -23.49
C ASP A 106 -0.94 10.76 -22.54
N ASP A 107 -0.84 12.00 -23.03
CA ASP A 107 -0.33 13.17 -22.30
C ASP A 107 -1.44 14.13 -21.84
N THR A 108 -2.67 13.66 -21.82
CA THR A 108 -3.84 14.48 -21.46
C THR A 108 -3.76 14.98 -20.03
N VAL A 109 -3.77 16.30 -19.87
CA VAL A 109 -3.79 16.96 -18.57
C VAL A 109 -5.14 16.74 -17.88
N THR A 110 -5.09 16.33 -16.62
CA THR A 110 -6.27 16.13 -15.77
C THR A 110 -6.20 17.05 -14.55
N THR A 111 -7.27 17.77 -14.28
CA THR A 111 -7.36 18.67 -13.12
C THR A 111 -7.97 17.95 -11.94
N PHE A 112 -7.23 17.75 -10.87
CA PHE A 112 -7.81 17.30 -9.61
C PHE A 112 -8.22 18.49 -8.75
N VAL A 113 -9.39 18.39 -8.12
CA VAL A 113 -9.99 19.44 -7.30
C VAL A 113 -10.22 18.91 -5.88
N ASN A 114 -9.74 19.63 -4.89
CA ASN A 114 -10.07 19.36 -3.50
C ASN A 114 -11.43 19.98 -3.15
N GLY A 115 -12.50 19.21 -3.28
CA GLY A 115 -13.88 19.58 -2.92
C GLY A 115 -14.27 19.16 -1.49
N LEU A 116 -13.28 18.76 -0.66
CA LEU A 116 -13.53 18.27 0.69
C LEU A 116 -13.91 19.42 1.64
N GLY A 117 -14.74 19.10 2.61
CA GLY A 117 -15.13 20.02 3.70
C GLY A 117 -14.49 19.60 5.03
N HIS A 118 -15.32 19.32 6.04
CA HIS A 118 -14.85 18.82 7.34
C HIS A 118 -14.38 17.37 7.19
N HIS A 119 -13.24 17.03 7.79
CA HIS A 119 -12.67 15.69 7.73
C HIS A 119 -13.61 14.68 8.40
N ILE A 120 -14.05 13.65 7.66
CA ILE A 120 -15.01 12.65 8.19
C ILE A 120 -14.44 11.81 9.32
N LEU A 121 -13.11 11.73 9.44
CA LEU A 121 -12.36 11.05 10.50
C LEU A 121 -11.59 12.04 11.37
N ALA A 122 -12.11 13.28 11.56
CA ALA A 122 -11.43 14.34 12.29
C ALA A 122 -10.99 13.95 13.71
N GLU A 123 -11.78 13.11 14.39
CA GLU A 123 -11.47 12.65 15.75
C GLU A 123 -10.20 11.75 15.84
N TYR A 124 -9.75 11.22 14.70
CA TYR A 124 -8.58 10.34 14.61
C TYR A 124 -7.32 11.05 14.10
N ILE A 125 -7.39 12.36 13.82
CA ILE A 125 -6.21 13.15 13.46
C ILE A 125 -5.33 13.29 14.70
N ASP A 126 -4.18 12.64 14.66
CA ASP A 126 -3.17 12.76 15.74
C ASP A 126 -2.15 13.83 15.39
N HIS A 127 -2.22 14.96 16.10
CA HIS A 127 -1.35 16.11 15.84
C HIS A 127 0.12 15.91 16.24
N ARG A 128 0.48 14.74 16.76
CA ARG A 128 1.88 14.35 17.01
C ARG A 128 2.52 13.76 15.76
N VAL A 129 1.70 13.30 14.83
CA VAL A 129 2.14 12.81 13.53
C VAL A 129 2.66 13.98 12.70
N HIS A 130 3.81 13.80 12.10
CA HIS A 130 4.43 14.82 11.26
C HIS A 130 3.47 15.25 10.13
N GLY A 131 3.32 16.54 9.92
CA GLY A 131 2.39 17.09 8.93
C GLY A 131 0.94 17.20 9.38
N ALA A 132 0.48 16.40 10.34
CA ALA A 132 -0.90 16.47 10.82
C ALA A 132 -1.13 17.69 11.72
N ARG A 133 -2.12 18.53 11.39
CA ARG A 133 -2.42 19.79 12.09
C ARG A 133 -3.88 19.85 12.53
N LYS A 134 -4.20 20.71 13.52
CA LYS A 134 -5.56 20.87 14.03
C LYS A 134 -6.53 21.38 12.98
N GLU A 135 -6.07 22.29 12.13
CA GLU A 135 -6.86 22.84 11.03
C GLU A 135 -7.31 21.80 10.01
N HIS A 136 -6.58 20.69 9.87
CA HIS A 136 -6.94 19.61 8.93
C HIS A 136 -8.26 18.92 9.28
N ALA A 137 -8.75 19.06 10.51
CA ALA A 137 -10.10 18.64 10.87
C ALA A 137 -11.19 19.40 10.10
N HIS A 138 -10.93 20.67 9.74
CA HIS A 138 -11.86 21.55 9.04
C HIS A 138 -11.43 21.86 7.61
N HIS A 139 -10.16 21.66 7.30
CA HIS A 139 -9.55 21.95 6.01
C HIS A 139 -8.63 20.78 5.63
N PRO A 140 -9.18 19.59 5.27
CA PRO A 140 -8.38 18.43 4.94
C PRO A 140 -7.56 18.70 3.67
N PRO A 141 -6.25 18.50 3.72
CA PRO A 141 -5.40 18.61 2.54
C PRO A 141 -5.64 17.44 1.58
N LEU A 142 -5.27 17.64 0.32
CA LEU A 142 -5.31 16.61 -0.71
C LEU A 142 -4.09 16.76 -1.61
N VAL A 143 -3.38 15.67 -1.88
CA VAL A 143 -2.40 15.57 -2.95
C VAL A 143 -2.56 14.23 -3.65
N ILE A 144 -2.44 14.20 -4.97
CA ILE A 144 -2.66 12.98 -5.75
C ILE A 144 -1.32 12.40 -6.17
N HIS A 145 -1.06 11.17 -5.74
CA HIS A 145 0.03 10.35 -6.23
C HIS A 145 -0.50 9.29 -7.20
N LEU A 146 0.08 9.22 -8.40
CA LEU A 146 -0.11 8.08 -9.30
C LEU A 146 0.99 7.05 -9.02
N HIS A 147 0.66 6.07 -8.22
CA HIS A 147 1.55 5.07 -7.71
C HIS A 147 2.05 4.13 -8.81
N GLY A 148 3.36 4.10 -8.99
CA GLY A 148 4.06 3.25 -9.94
C GLY A 148 4.39 3.90 -11.28
N ALA A 149 3.99 5.17 -11.51
CA ALA A 149 4.29 5.90 -12.73
C ALA A 149 5.59 6.71 -12.61
N PRO A 150 6.39 6.84 -13.69
CA PRO A 150 7.62 7.64 -13.71
C PRO A 150 7.30 9.13 -13.96
N ASN A 151 6.55 9.75 -13.05
CA ASN A 151 6.09 11.12 -13.19
C ASN A 151 7.23 12.16 -12.99
N ARG A 152 7.02 13.37 -13.53
CA ARG A 152 7.84 14.53 -13.17
C ARG A 152 7.67 14.85 -11.69
N PRO A 153 8.66 15.43 -11.00
CA PRO A 153 8.55 15.76 -9.57
C PRO A 153 7.29 16.58 -9.23
N VAL A 154 6.88 17.51 -10.11
CA VAL A 154 5.69 18.34 -9.92
C VAL A 154 4.37 17.56 -10.05
N ASP A 155 4.36 16.45 -10.78
CA ASP A 155 3.17 15.62 -11.05
C ASP A 155 3.15 14.32 -10.20
N ASP A 156 4.17 14.10 -9.38
CA ASP A 156 4.31 12.85 -8.63
C ASP A 156 3.49 12.80 -7.34
N GLY A 157 2.99 13.94 -6.89
CA GLY A 157 2.23 14.00 -5.64
C GLY A 157 3.13 14.05 -4.40
N TYR A 158 4.13 14.92 -4.38
CA TYR A 158 5.03 15.08 -3.24
C TYR A 158 4.22 15.39 -1.95
N PRO A 159 4.47 14.71 -0.81
CA PRO A 159 3.57 14.67 0.35
C PRO A 159 3.20 16.03 0.97
N THR A 160 4.07 17.04 0.80
CA THR A 160 3.81 18.41 1.31
C THR A 160 3.24 19.35 0.24
N SER A 161 3.11 18.90 -1.02
CA SER A 161 2.53 19.67 -2.15
C SER A 161 0.99 19.61 -2.17
N CYS A 162 0.36 19.89 -1.03
CA CYS A 162 -1.07 19.66 -0.84
C CYS A 162 -1.95 20.82 -1.33
N MET A 163 -3.08 20.46 -1.93
CA MET A 163 -4.20 21.36 -2.20
C MET A 163 -5.03 21.57 -0.93
N ALA A 164 -5.31 22.81 -0.56
CA ALA A 164 -6.34 23.14 0.41
C ALA A 164 -7.75 22.97 -0.18
N PRO A 165 -8.82 22.84 0.63
CA PRO A 165 -10.19 22.81 0.12
C PRO A 165 -10.51 23.98 -0.80
N GLY A 166 -11.11 23.68 -1.95
CA GLY A 166 -11.40 24.64 -3.02
C GLY A 166 -10.26 24.90 -4.01
N GLN A 167 -9.06 24.40 -3.76
CA GLN A 167 -7.95 24.47 -4.71
C GLN A 167 -7.97 23.31 -5.70
N SER A 168 -7.24 23.49 -6.80
CA SER A 168 -7.05 22.47 -7.82
C SER A 168 -5.61 22.46 -8.34
N VAL A 169 -5.16 21.31 -8.81
CA VAL A 169 -3.86 21.11 -9.46
C VAL A 169 -4.06 20.35 -10.76
N ASN A 170 -3.35 20.77 -11.80
CA ASN A 170 -3.26 20.06 -13.05
C ASN A 170 -2.13 19.05 -13.00
N TYR A 171 -2.45 17.78 -13.25
CA TYR A 171 -1.49 16.69 -13.37
C TYR A 171 -1.34 16.28 -14.83
N CYS A 172 -0.10 16.09 -15.26
CA CYS A 172 0.25 15.46 -16.53
C CYS A 172 1.02 14.19 -16.22
N PHE A 173 0.30 13.09 -16.08
CA PHE A 173 0.90 11.80 -15.71
C PHE A 173 1.70 11.21 -16.88
N ALA A 174 2.84 10.61 -16.55
CA ALA A 174 3.66 9.90 -17.51
C ALA A 174 3.05 8.50 -17.80
N ASN A 175 2.51 8.32 -18.98
CA ASN A 175 1.86 7.07 -19.43
C ASN A 175 2.75 6.27 -20.39
N GLU A 176 4.07 6.35 -20.24
CA GLU A 176 5.05 5.71 -21.13
C GLU A 176 5.34 4.23 -20.78
N LEU A 177 4.76 3.74 -19.68
CA LEU A 177 4.91 2.33 -19.29
C LEU A 177 4.19 1.41 -20.26
N GLU A 178 4.65 0.17 -20.37
CA GLU A 178 3.87 -0.93 -20.95
C GLU A 178 2.55 -1.11 -20.21
N ALA A 179 1.60 -1.82 -20.81
CA ALA A 179 0.29 -2.06 -20.19
C ALA A 179 0.43 -2.61 -18.76
N THR A 180 -0.16 -1.91 -17.81
CA THR A 180 -0.05 -2.23 -16.39
C THR A 180 -1.24 -1.75 -15.57
N SER A 181 -1.34 -2.26 -14.34
CA SER A 181 -2.33 -1.87 -13.35
C SER A 181 -1.67 -1.01 -12.26
N LEU A 182 -1.77 0.30 -12.41
CA LEU A 182 -1.41 1.27 -11.39
C LEU A 182 -2.63 1.62 -10.53
N TRP A 183 -2.46 2.55 -9.59
CA TRP A 183 -3.56 3.15 -8.85
C TRP A 183 -3.19 4.57 -8.42
N TYR A 184 -4.19 5.41 -8.19
CA TYR A 184 -4.01 6.77 -7.68
C TYR A 184 -4.66 6.92 -6.32
N HIS A 185 -3.99 7.64 -5.44
CA HIS A 185 -4.48 7.84 -4.07
C HIS A 185 -3.97 9.15 -3.48
N ASP A 186 -4.58 9.55 -2.35
CA ASP A 186 -4.06 10.67 -1.56
C ASP A 186 -2.71 10.31 -0.93
N HIS A 187 -1.81 11.29 -0.88
CA HIS A 187 -0.48 11.16 -0.29
C HIS A 187 -0.13 12.32 0.66
N SER A 188 -1.15 12.90 1.30
CA SER A 188 -0.99 14.08 2.18
C SER A 188 -0.22 13.74 3.44
N MET A 189 0.90 14.42 3.68
CA MET A 189 1.79 14.20 4.82
C MET A 189 1.03 14.10 6.15
N GLY A 190 1.17 12.96 6.84
CA GLY A 190 0.57 12.68 8.14
C GLY A 190 -0.93 12.39 8.12
N LEU A 191 -1.56 12.35 6.93
CA LEU A 191 -2.98 12.10 6.75
C LEU A 191 -3.29 11.05 5.68
N THR A 192 -2.29 10.54 4.98
CA THR A 192 -2.46 9.53 3.93
C THR A 192 -3.32 8.37 4.41
N ARG A 193 -3.03 7.82 5.60
CA ARG A 193 -3.80 6.71 6.17
C ARG A 193 -5.29 7.03 6.34
N LEU A 194 -5.63 8.25 6.77
CA LEU A 194 -7.01 8.66 7.02
C LEU A 194 -7.75 8.99 5.71
N ASN A 195 -7.08 9.65 4.77
CA ASN A 195 -7.65 10.06 3.49
C ASN A 195 -7.92 8.84 2.59
N VAL A 196 -6.98 7.90 2.49
CA VAL A 196 -7.16 6.63 1.78
C VAL A 196 -8.23 5.76 2.45
N TYR A 197 -8.23 5.67 3.78
CA TYR A 197 -9.27 4.93 4.52
C TYR A 197 -10.66 5.54 4.30
N ALA A 198 -10.77 6.86 4.18
CA ALA A 198 -12.02 7.56 3.88
C ALA A 198 -12.55 7.28 2.47
N GLY A 199 -11.68 6.83 1.53
CA GLY A 199 -12.06 6.41 0.18
C GLY A 199 -11.27 7.08 -0.95
N LEU A 200 -10.23 7.87 -0.66
CA LEU A 200 -9.47 8.58 -1.71
C LEU A 200 -8.40 7.69 -2.34
N ALA A 201 -8.85 6.68 -3.08
CA ALA A 201 -8.05 5.77 -3.88
C ALA A 201 -8.86 5.20 -5.04
N ALA A 202 -8.22 4.85 -6.17
CA ALA A 202 -8.83 4.07 -7.23
C ALA A 202 -7.79 3.51 -8.21
N PRO A 203 -8.14 2.47 -9.00
CA PRO A 203 -7.24 1.90 -10.00
C PRO A 203 -6.97 2.85 -11.18
N TYR A 204 -5.81 2.67 -11.79
CA TYR A 204 -5.39 3.36 -13.00
C TYR A 204 -4.76 2.34 -13.95
N TRP A 205 -5.27 2.20 -15.18
CA TRP A 205 -4.83 1.19 -16.12
C TRP A 205 -4.22 1.84 -17.36
N ILE A 206 -3.00 1.44 -17.68
CA ILE A 206 -2.36 1.77 -18.94
C ILE A 206 -2.60 0.61 -19.89
N ARG A 207 -3.02 0.91 -21.11
CA ARG A 207 -3.19 0.00 -22.25
C ARG A 207 -2.06 0.21 -23.24
N ASP A 208 -1.78 -0.83 -24.00
CA ASP A 208 -0.85 -0.77 -25.12
C ASP A 208 -1.35 -1.63 -26.30
N GLU A 209 -0.55 -1.75 -27.33
CA GLU A 209 -0.87 -2.53 -28.53
C GLU A 209 -1.05 -4.02 -28.28
N PHE A 210 -0.65 -4.54 -27.11
CA PHE A 210 -0.75 -5.96 -26.74
C PHE A 210 -1.91 -6.22 -25.76
N ASP A 211 -2.00 -5.47 -24.69
CA ASP A 211 -3.09 -5.54 -23.69
C ASP A 211 -4.06 -4.38 -23.91
N THR A 212 -4.82 -4.46 -24.98
CA THR A 212 -5.69 -3.39 -25.46
C THR A 212 -6.97 -3.20 -24.64
N GLY A 213 -7.31 -4.14 -23.74
CA GLY A 213 -8.60 -4.16 -23.06
C GLY A 213 -9.80 -4.50 -23.98
N ALA A 214 -9.58 -4.73 -25.26
CA ALA A 214 -10.62 -5.20 -26.17
C ALA A 214 -10.89 -6.70 -25.99
N GLU A 215 -12.11 -7.13 -26.28
CA GLU A 215 -12.51 -8.54 -26.16
C GLU A 215 -11.69 -9.48 -27.06
N GLU A 216 -11.29 -8.97 -28.23
CA GLU A 216 -10.32 -9.65 -29.12
C GLU A 216 -8.99 -8.89 -29.02
N ASN A 217 -8.09 -9.37 -28.20
CA ASN A 217 -6.77 -8.78 -28.00
C ASN A 217 -5.66 -9.77 -28.34
N PRO A 218 -4.46 -9.28 -28.69
CA PRO A 218 -3.35 -10.14 -29.13
C PRO A 218 -2.93 -11.21 -28.12
N LEU A 219 -3.15 -10.97 -26.84
CA LEU A 219 -2.78 -11.87 -25.75
C LEU A 219 -3.86 -12.90 -25.43
N GLY A 220 -5.09 -12.73 -25.93
CA GLY A 220 -6.25 -13.57 -25.60
C GLY A 220 -6.67 -13.47 -24.13
N LEU A 221 -6.32 -12.37 -23.44
CA LEU A 221 -6.67 -12.13 -22.05
C LEU A 221 -8.14 -11.72 -21.91
N PRO A 222 -8.82 -12.14 -20.82
CA PRO A 222 -10.16 -11.66 -20.52
C PRO A 222 -10.22 -10.12 -20.45
N ALA A 223 -11.27 -9.58 -21.08
CA ALA A 223 -11.53 -8.14 -21.18
C ALA A 223 -13.02 -7.85 -20.97
N GLY A 224 -13.40 -6.58 -20.98
CA GLY A 224 -14.79 -6.15 -20.80
C GLY A 224 -15.31 -6.52 -19.40
N GLU A 225 -16.44 -7.22 -19.35
CA GLU A 225 -17.05 -7.69 -18.10
C GLU A 225 -16.28 -8.82 -17.41
N HIS A 226 -15.35 -9.48 -18.13
CA HIS A 226 -14.50 -10.53 -17.60
C HIS A 226 -13.14 -10.01 -17.08
N GLU A 227 -12.91 -8.69 -17.11
CA GLU A 227 -11.77 -8.02 -16.53
C GLU A 227 -12.23 -7.08 -15.41
N VAL A 228 -12.04 -7.50 -14.17
CA VAL A 228 -12.67 -6.90 -12.99
C VAL A 228 -11.61 -6.32 -12.05
N PRO A 229 -11.68 -5.01 -11.73
CA PRO A 229 -10.84 -4.44 -10.68
C PRO A 229 -11.30 -4.91 -9.30
N LEU A 230 -10.34 -5.23 -8.43
CA LEU A 230 -10.59 -5.56 -7.03
C LEU A 230 -9.71 -4.66 -6.15
N VAL A 231 -10.27 -3.59 -5.61
CA VAL A 231 -9.62 -2.77 -4.58
C VAL A 231 -9.98 -3.37 -3.23
N ILE A 232 -9.03 -4.09 -2.63
CA ILE A 232 -9.21 -4.81 -1.37
C ILE A 232 -8.66 -3.96 -0.23
N SER A 233 -9.49 -3.67 0.75
CA SER A 233 -9.11 -2.98 1.99
C SER A 233 -9.82 -3.61 3.18
N ASP A 234 -9.39 -3.25 4.37
CA ASP A 234 -10.06 -3.65 5.61
C ASP A 234 -10.47 -2.43 6.42
N LYS A 235 -11.61 -2.54 7.07
CA LYS A 235 -12.19 -1.45 7.84
C LYS A 235 -12.77 -1.94 9.16
N VAL A 236 -13.01 -0.98 10.07
CA VAL A 236 -13.81 -1.17 11.28
C VAL A 236 -14.99 -0.20 11.21
N PHE A 237 -16.17 -0.66 11.60
CA PHE A 237 -17.40 0.12 11.51
C PHE A 237 -18.07 0.32 12.87
N TYR A 238 -18.72 1.46 13.02
CA TYR A 238 -19.75 1.64 14.04
C TYR A 238 -21.06 0.95 13.63
N ARG A 239 -21.96 0.70 14.58
CA ARG A 239 -23.29 0.12 14.31
C ARG A 239 -24.15 0.93 13.34
N ASN A 240 -23.91 2.23 13.27
CA ASN A 240 -24.59 3.15 12.33
C ASN A 240 -23.96 3.19 10.94
N GLY A 241 -22.99 2.30 10.64
CA GLY A 241 -22.32 2.24 9.35
C GLY A 241 -21.13 3.18 9.18
N GLY A 242 -20.89 4.09 10.12
CA GLY A 242 -19.75 5.00 10.08
C GLY A 242 -18.42 4.27 10.21
N MET A 243 -17.42 4.71 9.46
CA MET A 243 -16.06 4.20 9.57
C MET A 243 -15.43 4.59 10.90
N ARG A 244 -14.68 3.66 11.48
CA ARG A 244 -13.97 3.84 12.74
C ARG A 244 -12.48 3.60 12.51
N TYR A 245 -11.63 4.51 13.02
CA TYR A 245 -10.18 4.39 12.88
C TYR A 245 -9.52 4.39 14.26
N ASN A 246 -9.50 3.24 14.92
CA ASN A 246 -8.94 3.13 16.26
C ASN A 246 -7.52 2.60 16.23
N SER A 247 -6.55 3.48 16.13
CA SER A 247 -5.24 3.14 16.67
C SER A 247 -5.38 2.96 18.18
N VAL A 248 -4.69 1.96 18.78
CA VAL A 248 -4.88 1.53 20.16
C VAL A 248 -4.95 2.72 21.12
N ARG A 249 -6.15 3.05 21.62
CA ARG A 249 -6.33 3.95 22.75
C ARG A 249 -6.31 3.12 24.03
N THR A 250 -5.19 3.09 24.73
CA THR A 250 -5.21 2.59 26.10
C THR A 250 -5.64 3.72 27.05
N PRO A 251 -6.42 3.46 28.10
CA PRO A 251 -6.86 4.49 29.04
C PRO A 251 -5.72 5.21 29.76
N ILE A 252 -4.55 4.56 29.87
CA ILE A 252 -3.35 5.13 30.52
C ILE A 252 -2.60 6.04 29.54
N PHE A 253 -2.82 5.86 28.22
CA PHE A 253 -2.11 6.56 27.15
C PHE A 253 -3.11 7.01 26.09
N GLU A 254 -4.07 7.83 26.46
CA GLU A 254 -5.24 8.24 25.64
C GLU A 254 -4.94 8.71 24.20
N ARG A 255 -3.69 8.80 23.82
CA ARG A 255 -3.25 9.34 22.51
C ARG A 255 -1.97 8.73 21.99
N LEU A 256 -1.55 7.56 22.46
CA LEU A 256 -0.43 6.86 21.83
C LEU A 256 -0.91 6.14 20.57
N TRP A 257 -0.27 6.46 19.46
CA TRP A 257 -0.31 5.61 18.29
C TRP A 257 0.23 4.21 18.66
N GLY A 258 -0.53 3.17 18.39
CA GLY A 258 -0.25 1.83 18.90
C GLY A 258 0.13 0.82 17.82
N GLY A 259 0.64 1.26 16.67
CA GLY A 259 1.10 0.37 15.59
C GLY A 259 0.21 0.33 14.35
N GLY A 260 -0.92 1.03 14.34
CA GLY A 260 -1.81 1.13 13.21
C GLY A 260 -3.11 0.36 13.35
N LEU A 261 -3.97 0.45 12.35
CA LEU A 261 -5.27 -0.18 12.28
C LEU A 261 -5.25 -1.40 11.36
N ALA A 262 -5.55 -2.58 11.91
CA ALA A 262 -6.01 -3.72 11.15
C ALA A 262 -7.52 -3.85 11.34
N GLY A 263 -8.29 -3.79 10.24
CA GLY A 263 -9.74 -3.90 10.26
C GLY A 263 -10.22 -5.33 10.49
N ASP A 264 -11.48 -5.46 10.88
CA ASP A 264 -12.15 -6.74 11.09
C ASP A 264 -13.21 -7.06 10.01
N VAL A 265 -13.38 -6.16 9.03
CA VAL A 265 -14.25 -6.33 7.87
C VAL A 265 -13.46 -6.07 6.60
N ILE A 266 -13.35 -7.07 5.73
CA ILE A 266 -12.81 -6.86 4.39
C ILE A 266 -13.85 -6.15 3.52
N VAL A 267 -13.38 -5.11 2.85
CA VAL A 267 -14.17 -4.31 1.90
C VAL A 267 -13.53 -4.42 0.53
N VAL A 268 -14.30 -4.87 -0.45
CA VAL A 268 -13.86 -4.94 -1.85
C VAL A 268 -14.71 -3.97 -2.67
N ASN A 269 -14.06 -3.06 -3.39
CA ASN A 269 -14.73 -2.01 -4.18
C ASN A 269 -15.82 -1.23 -3.41
N GLY A 270 -15.62 -1.03 -2.09
CA GLY A 270 -16.57 -0.31 -1.24
C GLY A 270 -17.70 -1.16 -0.65
N LYS A 271 -17.71 -2.48 -0.82
CA LYS A 271 -18.68 -3.38 -0.18
C LYS A 271 -18.01 -4.39 0.75
N ALA A 272 -18.61 -4.59 1.93
CA ALA A 272 -18.18 -5.58 2.90
C ALA A 272 -18.53 -6.99 2.41
N TRP A 273 -17.51 -7.85 2.28
CA TRP A 273 -17.65 -9.24 1.84
C TRP A 273 -18.62 -9.43 0.68
N PRO A 274 -18.40 -8.78 -0.48
CA PRO A 274 -19.36 -8.86 -1.58
C PRO A 274 -19.36 -10.23 -2.27
N LYS A 275 -20.37 -10.45 -3.10
CA LYS A 275 -20.48 -11.58 -4.02
C LYS A 275 -20.38 -11.11 -5.46
N LEU A 276 -19.67 -11.86 -6.30
CA LEU A 276 -19.66 -11.69 -7.76
C LEU A 276 -20.29 -12.92 -8.43
N MET A 277 -21.30 -12.69 -9.26
CA MET A 277 -21.82 -13.73 -10.16
C MET A 277 -20.88 -13.86 -11.34
N VAL A 278 -20.39 -15.06 -11.62
CA VAL A 278 -19.42 -15.34 -12.69
C VAL A 278 -19.97 -16.32 -13.71
N ASP A 279 -19.77 -16.06 -14.99
CA ASP A 279 -20.02 -17.04 -16.05
C ASP A 279 -18.93 -18.12 -16.00
N ARG A 280 -19.24 -19.33 -16.43
CA ARG A 280 -18.35 -20.50 -16.31
C ARG A 280 -17.22 -20.46 -17.32
N GLY A 281 -16.20 -19.70 -17.04
CA GLY A 281 -15.01 -19.47 -17.86
C GLY A 281 -13.92 -18.77 -17.10
N VAL A 282 -12.95 -18.23 -17.81
CA VAL A 282 -11.80 -17.53 -17.23
C VAL A 282 -12.10 -16.05 -17.05
N TYR A 283 -11.81 -15.55 -15.86
CA TYR A 283 -11.86 -14.14 -15.51
C TYR A 283 -10.47 -13.61 -15.21
N ARG A 284 -10.22 -12.34 -15.50
CA ARG A 284 -9.06 -11.57 -15.09
C ARG A 284 -9.44 -10.64 -13.95
N PHE A 285 -8.77 -10.77 -12.80
CA PHE A 285 -8.93 -9.85 -11.69
C PHE A 285 -7.67 -9.03 -11.54
N ARG A 286 -7.82 -7.68 -11.56
CA ARG A 286 -6.75 -6.73 -11.31
C ARG A 286 -6.85 -6.25 -9.86
N ILE A 287 -6.01 -6.81 -9.00
CA ILE A 287 -6.08 -6.61 -7.56
C ILE A 287 -5.17 -5.45 -7.15
N VAL A 288 -5.71 -4.53 -6.36
CA VAL A 288 -4.99 -3.50 -5.62
C VAL A 288 -5.14 -3.79 -4.14
N GLN A 289 -4.05 -4.00 -3.43
CA GLN A 289 -4.07 -4.15 -1.98
C GLN A 289 -4.00 -2.75 -1.32
N ALA A 290 -5.16 -2.24 -0.88
CA ALA A 290 -5.35 -0.89 -0.35
C ALA A 290 -5.60 -0.85 1.17
N SER A 291 -5.15 -1.86 1.92
CA SER A 291 -5.26 -1.90 3.38
C SER A 291 -4.23 -0.99 4.05
N GLN A 292 -4.54 -0.57 5.27
CA GLN A 292 -3.69 0.34 6.04
C GLN A 292 -2.45 -0.36 6.61
N LEU A 293 -2.64 -1.60 7.09
CA LEU A 293 -1.62 -2.35 7.81
C LEU A 293 -1.58 -3.84 7.43
N ASN A 294 -2.73 -4.42 7.07
CA ASN A 294 -2.83 -5.86 6.84
C ASN A 294 -2.04 -6.32 5.62
N ASP A 295 -1.38 -7.45 5.77
CA ASP A 295 -0.74 -8.22 4.72
C ASP A 295 -1.64 -9.41 4.40
N TYR A 296 -1.79 -9.79 3.14
CA TYR A 296 -2.71 -10.85 2.73
C TYR A 296 -1.96 -12.02 2.08
N ARG A 297 -2.47 -13.22 2.33
CA ARG A 297 -2.15 -14.42 1.58
C ARG A 297 -3.42 -14.93 0.93
N ILE A 298 -3.68 -14.43 -0.27
CA ILE A 298 -4.89 -14.71 -1.02
C ILE A 298 -4.89 -16.15 -1.54
N SER A 299 -6.01 -16.84 -1.35
CA SER A 299 -6.27 -18.20 -1.84
C SER A 299 -7.78 -18.41 -2.03
N PHE A 300 -8.21 -19.61 -2.39
CA PHE A 300 -9.60 -20.00 -2.50
C PHE A 300 -9.99 -21.06 -1.48
N SER A 301 -11.23 -21.02 -0.97
CA SER A 301 -11.70 -21.92 0.10
C SER A 301 -11.70 -23.40 -0.30
N ASN A 302 -11.90 -23.71 -1.57
CA ASN A 302 -11.82 -25.05 -2.15
C ASN A 302 -10.38 -25.43 -2.59
N ARG A 303 -9.38 -24.57 -2.37
CA ARG A 303 -7.97 -24.74 -2.76
C ARG A 303 -7.75 -24.85 -4.28
N MET A 304 -8.68 -24.37 -5.12
CA MET A 304 -8.42 -24.29 -6.55
C MET A 304 -7.21 -23.39 -6.81
N PRO A 305 -6.34 -23.78 -7.74
CA PRO A 305 -5.24 -22.93 -8.17
C PRO A 305 -5.74 -21.80 -9.06
N PHE A 306 -4.88 -20.78 -9.23
CA PHE A 306 -5.10 -19.67 -10.14
C PHE A 306 -3.75 -19.21 -10.71
N TRP A 307 -3.77 -18.38 -11.74
CA TRP A 307 -2.56 -17.93 -12.42
C TRP A 307 -2.30 -16.46 -12.11
N VAL A 308 -1.09 -16.14 -11.68
CA VAL A 308 -0.62 -14.75 -11.65
C VAL A 308 0.00 -14.45 -13.01
N ILE A 309 -0.49 -13.40 -13.66
CA ILE A 309 -0.06 -13.00 -15.00
C ILE A 309 0.66 -11.66 -15.03
N GLY A 310 0.56 -10.88 -13.98
CA GLY A 310 1.20 -9.55 -13.86
C GLY A 310 1.44 -9.15 -12.42
N SER A 311 2.39 -8.26 -12.24
CA SER A 311 2.73 -7.60 -10.97
C SER A 311 2.64 -6.08 -11.14
N ASP A 312 3.12 -5.29 -10.18
CA ASP A 312 3.01 -3.82 -10.15
C ASP A 312 3.34 -3.15 -11.49
N GLY A 313 4.38 -3.62 -12.17
CA GLY A 313 4.88 -3.03 -13.42
C GLY A 313 4.43 -3.73 -14.70
N GLY A 314 3.36 -4.54 -14.65
CA GLY A 314 2.78 -5.16 -15.84
C GLY A 314 2.96 -6.66 -15.92
N LEU A 315 2.86 -7.19 -17.14
CA LEU A 315 2.80 -8.63 -17.39
C LEU A 315 4.13 -9.34 -17.09
N LEU A 316 4.03 -10.56 -16.56
CA LEU A 316 5.12 -11.54 -16.47
C LEU A 316 5.44 -12.14 -17.87
N ASP A 317 6.55 -12.87 -17.99
CA ASP A 317 6.86 -13.57 -19.24
C ASP A 317 5.87 -14.71 -19.53
N GLU A 318 5.41 -15.39 -18.49
CA GLU A 318 4.44 -16.49 -18.57
C GLU A 318 3.50 -16.48 -17.34
N PRO A 319 2.30 -17.07 -17.45
CA PRO A 319 1.41 -17.24 -16.32
C PRO A 319 2.02 -18.16 -15.25
N VAL A 320 2.00 -17.73 -14.01
CA VAL A 320 2.53 -18.47 -12.86
C VAL A 320 1.38 -19.10 -12.08
N LEU A 321 1.27 -20.45 -12.12
CA LEU A 321 0.25 -21.21 -11.39
C LEU A 321 0.59 -21.24 -9.90
N VAL A 322 -0.36 -20.78 -9.06
CA VAL A 322 -0.19 -20.74 -7.61
C VAL A 322 -1.42 -21.25 -6.87
N GLY A 323 -1.24 -21.75 -5.64
CA GLY A 323 -2.33 -22.05 -4.71
C GLY A 323 -2.59 -20.92 -3.72
N ALA A 324 -1.65 -19.97 -3.61
CA ALA A 324 -1.78 -18.79 -2.79
C ALA A 324 -0.84 -17.67 -3.28
N LEU A 325 -1.24 -16.42 -3.07
CA LEU A 325 -0.52 -15.21 -3.45
C LEU A 325 -0.33 -14.32 -2.23
N ASP A 326 0.92 -14.04 -1.87
CA ASP A 326 1.25 -13.07 -0.83
C ASP A 326 1.20 -11.65 -1.40
N MET A 327 0.50 -10.74 -0.70
CA MET A 327 0.36 -9.33 -1.08
C MET A 327 0.49 -8.42 0.15
N ALA A 328 1.34 -7.41 0.05
CA ALA A 328 1.42 -6.32 1.03
C ALA A 328 0.68 -5.06 0.53
N ALA A 329 0.47 -4.11 1.44
CA ALA A 329 -0.17 -2.84 1.09
C ALA A 329 0.57 -2.13 -0.05
N GLY A 330 -0.17 -1.61 -1.02
CA GLY A 330 0.36 -0.95 -2.22
C GLY A 330 0.70 -1.88 -3.38
N GLU A 331 0.86 -3.19 -3.17
CA GLU A 331 1.13 -4.14 -4.26
C GLU A 331 -0.10 -4.35 -5.14
N ARG A 332 0.15 -4.56 -6.44
CA ARG A 332 -0.87 -4.95 -7.43
C ARG A 332 -0.47 -6.26 -8.07
N TYR A 333 -1.49 -7.07 -8.34
CA TYR A 333 -1.32 -8.29 -9.12
C TYR A 333 -2.51 -8.49 -10.06
N ASP A 334 -2.22 -8.96 -11.27
CA ASP A 334 -3.21 -9.44 -12.21
C ASP A 334 -3.27 -10.96 -12.14
N ILE A 335 -4.47 -11.51 -11.90
CA ILE A 335 -4.66 -12.95 -11.81
C ILE A 335 -5.73 -13.43 -12.79
N LEU A 336 -5.57 -14.67 -13.28
CA LEU A 336 -6.60 -15.40 -14.00
C LEU A 336 -7.17 -16.50 -13.12
N VAL A 337 -8.51 -16.57 -13.06
CA VAL A 337 -9.25 -17.58 -12.31
C VAL A 337 -10.19 -18.31 -13.27
N ASP A 338 -10.12 -19.64 -13.31
CA ASP A 338 -10.93 -20.47 -14.21
C ASP A 338 -12.11 -21.10 -13.45
N PHE A 339 -13.32 -20.65 -13.80
CA PHE A 339 -14.59 -21.19 -13.28
C PHE A 339 -15.25 -22.19 -14.24
N SER A 340 -14.59 -22.61 -15.33
CA SER A 340 -15.19 -23.51 -16.37
C SER A 340 -15.68 -24.85 -15.79
N GLY A 341 -14.98 -25.32 -14.74
CA GLY A 341 -15.31 -26.59 -14.07
C GLY A 341 -16.49 -26.52 -13.09
N PHE A 342 -17.06 -25.33 -12.86
CA PHE A 342 -18.17 -25.15 -11.90
C PHE A 342 -19.52 -25.53 -12.50
N ALA A 343 -20.41 -26.10 -11.69
CA ALA A 343 -21.81 -26.24 -12.03
C ALA A 343 -22.56 -24.91 -11.73
N PRO A 344 -23.70 -24.63 -12.38
CA PRO A 344 -24.53 -23.49 -12.03
C PRO A 344 -24.92 -23.51 -10.54
N GLY A 345 -24.68 -22.39 -9.83
CA GLY A 345 -24.91 -22.24 -8.40
C GLY A 345 -23.77 -22.73 -7.50
N ASP A 346 -22.70 -23.31 -8.07
CA ASP A 346 -21.50 -23.57 -7.28
C ASP A 346 -20.87 -22.24 -6.82
N ALA A 347 -20.43 -22.20 -5.56
CA ALA A 347 -19.81 -21.02 -4.99
C ALA A 347 -18.42 -21.33 -4.41
N VAL A 348 -17.53 -20.34 -4.45
CA VAL A 348 -16.21 -20.40 -3.84
C VAL A 348 -15.82 -19.05 -3.25
N GLU A 349 -15.23 -19.07 -2.09
CA GLU A 349 -14.73 -17.87 -1.43
C GLU A 349 -13.27 -17.61 -1.81
N MET A 350 -12.96 -16.35 -2.11
CA MET A 350 -11.60 -15.83 -1.99
C MET A 350 -11.31 -15.59 -0.52
N ILE A 351 -10.22 -16.14 -0.02
CA ILE A 351 -9.87 -16.11 1.39
C ILE A 351 -8.45 -15.61 1.61
N ASN A 352 -8.22 -15.05 2.79
CA ASN A 352 -6.91 -14.70 3.32
C ASN A 352 -6.41 -15.79 4.25
N LEU A 353 -5.28 -16.40 3.92
CA LEU A 353 -4.61 -17.42 4.74
C LEU A 353 -3.51 -16.85 5.64
N MET A 354 -3.31 -15.52 5.64
CA MET A 354 -2.30 -14.91 6.48
C MET A 354 -2.61 -15.18 7.94
N GLN A 355 -1.63 -15.75 8.64
CA GLN A 355 -1.76 -15.94 10.08
C GLN A 355 -1.62 -14.58 10.78
N ILE A 356 -2.38 -14.42 11.86
CA ILE A 356 -2.39 -13.21 12.68
C ILE A 356 -0.96 -12.89 13.12
N SER A 357 -0.48 -11.69 12.77
CA SER A 357 0.74 -11.15 13.38
C SER A 357 0.50 -10.88 14.87
N LEU A 358 1.56 -10.68 15.63
CA LEU A 358 1.44 -10.35 17.07
C LEU A 358 0.54 -9.12 17.30
N PHE A 359 0.53 -8.18 16.35
CA PHE A 359 -0.35 -7.01 16.34
C PHE A 359 -1.79 -7.31 15.89
N GLY A 360 -2.00 -8.32 15.08
CA GLY A 360 -3.33 -8.80 14.72
C GLY A 360 -4.17 -9.30 15.91
N GLN A 361 -3.55 -9.49 17.08
CA GLN A 361 -4.23 -9.80 18.33
C GLN A 361 -4.55 -8.58 19.19
N MET A 362 -4.08 -7.39 18.79
CA MET A 362 -4.46 -6.16 19.47
C MET A 362 -5.89 -5.75 19.11
N PRO A 363 -6.57 -4.98 19.97
CA PRO A 363 -7.89 -4.43 19.66
C PRO A 363 -7.87 -3.71 18.29
N GLY A 364 -8.70 -4.17 17.35
CA GLY A 364 -8.67 -3.74 15.95
C GLY A 364 -7.82 -4.61 15.00
N GLY A 365 -7.09 -5.60 15.54
CA GLY A 365 -6.21 -6.49 14.76
C GLY A 365 -6.79 -7.89 14.58
N ALA A 366 -7.94 -8.06 13.97
CA ALA A 366 -8.48 -9.35 13.62
C ALA A 366 -7.91 -9.81 12.27
N ALA A 367 -7.41 -11.06 12.18
CA ALA A 367 -7.19 -11.65 10.88
C ALA A 367 -8.56 -11.96 10.28
N VAL A 368 -8.91 -11.24 9.24
CA VAL A 368 -10.15 -11.53 8.50
C VAL A 368 -9.81 -12.53 7.42
N ARG A 369 -10.43 -13.71 7.53
CA ARG A 369 -10.19 -14.80 6.59
C ARG A 369 -10.93 -14.60 5.28
N GLU A 370 -12.19 -14.22 5.32
CA GLU A 370 -13.04 -14.11 4.15
C GLU A 370 -12.86 -12.77 3.44
N VAL A 371 -12.72 -12.82 2.11
CA VAL A 371 -12.54 -11.62 1.26
C VAL A 371 -13.82 -11.36 0.47
N MET A 372 -14.23 -12.27 -0.39
CA MET A 372 -15.46 -12.20 -1.19
C MET A 372 -15.86 -13.56 -1.69
N GLU A 373 -17.06 -13.70 -2.25
CA GLU A 373 -17.57 -14.93 -2.83
C GLU A 373 -17.78 -14.79 -4.35
N PHE A 374 -17.52 -15.87 -5.08
CA PHE A 374 -17.88 -16.04 -6.49
C PHE A 374 -18.94 -17.14 -6.58
N GLU A 375 -20.02 -16.88 -7.32
CA GLU A 375 -21.08 -17.87 -7.59
C GLU A 375 -21.25 -18.03 -9.10
N ALA A 376 -21.17 -19.27 -9.58
CA ALA A 376 -21.26 -19.57 -11.01
C ALA A 376 -22.70 -19.46 -11.53
N THR A 377 -22.88 -18.75 -12.64
CA THR A 377 -24.15 -18.64 -13.36
C THR A 377 -24.40 -19.92 -14.21
N ASP A 378 -25.54 -19.98 -14.87
CA ASP A 378 -25.86 -21.03 -15.86
C ASP A 378 -25.19 -20.80 -17.23
N LYS A 379 -24.58 -19.63 -17.45
CA LYS A 379 -23.99 -19.25 -18.72
C LYS A 379 -22.57 -19.83 -18.89
N PRO A 380 -22.20 -20.27 -20.11
CA PRO A 380 -20.82 -20.56 -20.43
C PRO A 380 -20.03 -19.24 -20.48
N GLY A 381 -18.81 -19.25 -20.00
CA GLY A 381 -17.92 -18.10 -20.09
C GLY A 381 -17.35 -17.95 -21.51
N ARG A 382 -17.01 -16.71 -21.87
CA ARG A 382 -16.41 -16.37 -23.16
C ARG A 382 -14.98 -16.89 -23.29
N TYR A 383 -14.19 -16.76 -22.26
CA TYR A 383 -12.78 -17.15 -22.22
C TYR A 383 -12.65 -18.53 -21.56
N THR A 384 -11.96 -19.45 -22.22
CA THR A 384 -11.87 -20.86 -21.77
C THR A 384 -10.44 -21.40 -21.74
N SER A 385 -9.45 -20.53 -21.99
CA SER A 385 -8.04 -20.93 -22.01
C SER A 385 -7.16 -19.91 -21.32
N ILE A 386 -6.08 -20.39 -20.74
CA ILE A 386 -5.00 -19.59 -20.19
C ILE A 386 -3.89 -19.52 -21.26
N PRO A 387 -3.35 -18.36 -21.61
CA PRO A 387 -2.24 -18.27 -22.57
C PRO A 387 -0.98 -18.93 -22.01
N ASP A 388 -0.24 -19.67 -22.86
CA ASP A 388 1.01 -20.34 -22.45
C ASP A 388 2.14 -19.34 -22.15
N THR A 389 2.18 -18.23 -22.87
CA THR A 389 3.17 -17.16 -22.70
C THR A 389 2.50 -15.81 -22.77
N LEU A 390 3.08 -14.81 -22.15
CA LEU A 390 2.57 -13.43 -22.16
C LEU A 390 3.52 -12.49 -22.89
N ARG A 391 4.80 -12.82 -22.94
CA ARG A 391 5.87 -12.01 -23.51
C ARG A 391 6.85 -12.87 -24.33
N GLY A 392 7.76 -12.24 -25.08
CA GLY A 392 8.91 -12.89 -25.72
C GLY A 392 8.64 -13.66 -26.99
N THR A 393 7.42 -13.66 -27.51
CA THR A 393 7.03 -14.34 -28.77
C THR A 393 6.40 -13.36 -29.77
N ALA A 394 6.29 -13.77 -31.04
CA ALA A 394 5.70 -12.91 -32.06
C ALA A 394 4.26 -12.47 -31.70
N GLY A 395 3.98 -11.18 -31.83
CA GLY A 395 2.68 -10.59 -31.51
C GLY A 395 2.46 -10.33 -30.00
N LYS A 396 3.51 -10.43 -29.18
CA LYS A 396 3.50 -10.16 -27.74
C LYS A 396 4.58 -9.16 -27.35
N PRO A 397 4.51 -8.56 -26.17
CA PRO A 397 5.57 -7.69 -25.67
C PRO A 397 6.95 -8.39 -25.67
N PRO A 398 8.06 -7.65 -25.70
CA PRO A 398 9.38 -8.22 -25.51
C PRO A 398 9.47 -8.98 -24.18
N ALA A 399 10.30 -10.03 -24.10
CA ALA A 399 10.61 -10.67 -22.85
C ALA A 399 11.19 -9.67 -21.84
N LEU A 400 10.95 -9.92 -20.55
CA LEU A 400 11.56 -9.09 -19.51
C LEU A 400 13.09 -9.05 -19.66
N PRO A 401 13.73 -7.89 -19.55
CA PRO A 401 15.16 -7.79 -19.71
C PRO A 401 15.89 -8.60 -18.64
N PRO A 402 17.07 -9.15 -18.93
CA PRO A 402 17.90 -9.81 -17.93
C PRO A 402 18.30 -8.82 -16.84
N LEU A 403 18.56 -9.34 -15.64
CA LEU A 403 19.03 -8.53 -14.52
C LEU A 403 20.39 -7.91 -14.84
N SER A 404 20.48 -6.59 -14.67
CA SER A 404 21.74 -5.86 -14.78
C SER A 404 22.65 -6.15 -13.59
N GLN A 405 23.96 -5.92 -13.75
CA GLN A 405 24.88 -5.96 -12.61
C GLN A 405 24.84 -4.63 -11.87
N PRO A 406 24.73 -4.61 -10.54
CA PRO A 406 24.79 -3.37 -9.79
C PRO A 406 26.19 -2.78 -9.81
N SER A 407 26.26 -1.46 -9.98
CA SER A 407 27.49 -0.68 -9.82
C SER A 407 27.75 -0.30 -8.36
N GLU A 408 26.69 -0.25 -7.56
CA GLU A 408 26.71 0.20 -6.17
C GLU A 408 25.75 -0.63 -5.30
N VAL A 409 26.01 -0.61 -3.99
CA VAL A 409 25.15 -1.27 -2.98
C VAL A 409 24.74 -0.24 -1.94
N SER A 410 23.42 -0.10 -1.74
CA SER A 410 22.84 0.71 -0.68
C SER A 410 22.20 -0.19 0.38
N ASN A 411 22.37 0.17 1.66
CA ASN A 411 21.78 -0.58 2.77
C ASN A 411 20.80 0.33 3.51
N HIS A 412 19.62 -0.21 3.82
CA HIS A 412 18.56 0.52 4.50
C HIS A 412 17.98 -0.32 5.62
N THR A 413 17.89 0.27 6.80
CA THR A 413 17.32 -0.35 8.00
C THR A 413 15.88 0.07 8.18
N LEU A 414 14.97 -0.90 8.17
CA LEU A 414 13.55 -0.71 8.44
C LEU A 414 13.29 -1.07 9.91
N ASN A 415 12.87 -0.10 10.71
CA ASN A 415 12.72 -0.34 12.15
C ASN A 415 11.68 0.54 12.83
N SER A 416 11.31 0.13 14.04
CA SER A 416 10.61 0.95 15.00
C SER A 416 11.56 1.42 16.09
N SER A 417 11.48 2.68 16.46
CA SER A 417 12.27 3.30 17.52
C SER A 417 11.38 3.85 18.62
N LEU A 418 11.86 3.79 19.86
CA LEU A 418 11.20 4.47 20.95
C LEU A 418 11.69 5.94 20.99
N TYR A 419 10.84 6.85 20.60
CA TYR A 419 11.12 8.27 20.69
C TYR A 419 10.67 8.81 22.05
N THR A 420 11.59 9.45 22.79
CA THR A 420 11.29 10.02 24.11
C THR A 420 11.45 11.53 24.06
N LYS A 421 10.35 12.26 24.25
CA LYS A 421 10.35 13.70 24.43
C LYS A 421 10.15 14.06 25.90
N GLY A 422 11.24 14.43 26.60
CA GLY A 422 11.20 14.74 28.03
C GLY A 422 11.02 13.51 28.93
N LEU A 423 10.73 13.72 30.22
CA LEU A 423 10.77 12.67 31.24
C LEU A 423 9.58 11.68 31.21
N LEU A 424 8.50 11.95 30.49
CA LEU A 424 7.22 11.24 30.62
C LEU A 424 6.50 10.88 29.32
N MET A 425 7.04 11.22 28.15
CA MET A 425 6.36 10.91 26.88
C MET A 425 7.27 10.13 25.96
N SER A 426 7.02 8.84 25.87
CA SER A 426 7.65 7.96 24.88
C SER A 426 6.58 7.42 23.93
N TRP A 427 6.84 7.43 22.64
CA TRP A 427 6.01 6.76 21.64
C TRP A 427 6.87 5.98 20.66
N ILE A 428 6.26 4.97 20.05
CA ILE A 428 6.91 4.20 18.99
C ILE A 428 6.84 5.03 17.72
N MET A 429 7.97 5.22 17.05
CA MET A 429 8.11 5.88 15.77
C MET A 429 8.62 4.84 14.78
N MET A 430 7.97 4.70 13.64
CA MET A 430 8.47 3.91 12.52
C MET A 430 9.44 4.77 11.74
N ASN A 431 10.57 4.23 11.32
CA ASN A 431 11.54 5.00 10.55
C ASN A 431 12.40 4.12 9.64
N ILE A 432 13.08 4.79 8.74
CA ILE A 432 14.08 4.21 7.86
C ILE A 432 15.43 4.80 8.24
N ASP A 433 16.43 3.93 8.42
CA ASP A 433 17.81 4.32 8.74
C ASP A 433 17.94 5.16 10.02
N ASN A 434 16.95 5.07 10.92
CA ASN A 434 16.87 5.87 12.13
C ASN A 434 16.71 7.39 11.90
N LEU A 435 16.21 7.78 10.73
CA LEU A 435 16.02 9.17 10.30
C LEU A 435 14.53 9.53 10.23
N MET A 436 14.24 10.81 10.42
CA MET A 436 12.91 11.39 10.20
C MET A 436 12.78 11.94 8.77
N PHE A 437 11.56 12.19 8.32
CA PHE A 437 11.29 12.71 6.99
C PHE A 437 12.01 14.06 6.72
N ASP A 438 12.02 14.95 7.70
CA ASP A 438 12.63 16.28 7.61
C ASP A 438 14.14 16.30 7.91
N SER A 439 14.77 15.11 8.01
CA SER A 439 16.22 15.03 8.19
C SER A 439 16.95 15.71 7.03
N PRO A 440 17.98 16.54 7.31
CA PRO A 440 18.81 17.13 6.26
C PRO A 440 19.67 16.08 5.52
N ASP A 441 19.77 14.86 6.04
CA ASP A 441 20.43 13.72 5.41
C ASP A 441 19.45 13.08 4.43
N VAL A 442 19.34 13.63 3.20
CA VAL A 442 18.48 13.16 2.12
C VAL A 442 19.12 12.00 1.38
N ASP A 443 18.33 11.04 0.91
CA ASP A 443 18.84 9.95 0.08
C ASP A 443 19.08 10.46 -1.36
N GLU A 444 20.27 10.20 -1.90
CA GLU A 444 20.66 10.62 -3.25
C GLU A 444 20.99 9.41 -4.10
N ALA A 445 20.45 9.38 -5.31
CA ALA A 445 20.65 8.32 -6.28
C ALA A 445 21.23 8.91 -7.58
N PRO A 446 22.44 8.53 -8.00
CA PRO A 446 23.04 9.04 -9.22
C PRO A 446 22.28 8.52 -10.47
N GLN A 447 21.94 9.41 -11.38
CA GLN A 447 21.33 9.08 -12.67
C GLN A 447 22.21 8.11 -13.48
N GLY A 448 21.59 7.20 -14.23
CA GLY A 448 22.28 6.25 -15.09
C GLY A 448 22.91 5.07 -14.35
N THR A 449 22.82 4.99 -13.02
CA THR A 449 23.39 3.91 -12.22
C THR A 449 22.40 2.76 -12.01
N VAL A 450 22.97 1.59 -11.69
CA VAL A 450 22.19 0.42 -11.20
C VAL A 450 22.66 0.13 -9.79
N GLN A 451 21.75 0.15 -8.84
CA GLN A 451 22.03 -0.08 -7.44
C GLN A 451 21.36 -1.35 -6.92
N MET A 452 22.07 -2.10 -6.09
CA MET A 452 21.47 -3.12 -5.22
C MET A 452 21.04 -2.44 -3.93
N TRP A 453 19.75 -2.43 -3.64
CA TRP A 453 19.24 -1.98 -2.36
C TRP A 453 18.99 -3.19 -1.45
N ASN A 454 19.60 -3.18 -0.29
CA ASN A 454 19.41 -4.17 0.78
C ASN A 454 18.47 -3.57 1.82
N LEU A 455 17.22 -4.02 1.84
CA LEU A 455 16.19 -3.59 2.77
C LEU A 455 16.18 -4.55 3.97
N ILE A 456 16.69 -4.10 5.10
CA ILE A 456 16.91 -4.93 6.30
C ILE A 456 15.75 -4.69 7.26
N ASN A 457 14.81 -5.64 7.36
CA ASN A 457 13.73 -5.52 8.34
C ASN A 457 14.22 -5.93 9.73
N ALA A 458 14.61 -4.92 10.50
CA ALA A 458 15.13 -5.05 11.86
C ALA A 458 14.05 -4.86 12.94
N ASP A 459 12.80 -4.71 12.58
CA ASP A 459 11.72 -4.49 13.52
C ASP A 459 11.53 -5.70 14.43
N ALA A 460 11.37 -5.45 15.72
CA ALA A 460 11.18 -6.50 16.72
C ALA A 460 9.75 -7.06 16.72
N THR A 461 8.79 -6.31 16.19
CA THR A 461 7.36 -6.54 16.37
C THR A 461 6.59 -6.68 15.07
N ILE A 462 6.96 -5.91 14.06
CA ILE A 462 6.28 -5.91 12.75
C ILE A 462 6.79 -7.08 11.90
N GLN A 463 5.87 -7.88 11.38
CA GLN A 463 6.21 -9.08 10.60
C GLN A 463 6.67 -8.75 9.19
N VAL A 464 6.11 -7.70 8.59
CA VAL A 464 6.39 -7.27 7.21
C VAL A 464 6.38 -5.75 7.15
N HIS A 465 7.26 -5.18 6.32
CA HIS A 465 7.09 -3.83 5.78
C HIS A 465 6.88 -3.93 4.28
N ALA A 466 6.03 -3.07 3.73
CA ALA A 466 5.82 -2.92 2.28
C ALA A 466 6.60 -1.69 1.81
N ILE A 467 7.70 -1.86 1.11
CA ILE A 467 8.55 -0.74 0.70
C ILE A 467 8.24 -0.35 -0.74
N HIS A 468 7.84 0.90 -0.91
CA HIS A 468 7.56 1.55 -2.20
C HIS A 468 8.60 2.62 -2.53
N LEU A 469 9.00 2.67 -3.80
CA LEU A 469 9.90 3.68 -4.37
C LEU A 469 9.17 4.45 -5.47
N HIS A 470 9.08 5.76 -5.32
CA HIS A 470 8.55 6.66 -6.35
C HIS A 470 9.45 6.73 -7.59
N LEU A 471 8.92 7.17 -8.71
CA LEU A 471 9.58 7.38 -10.01
C LEU A 471 9.94 6.11 -10.76
N ILE A 472 10.35 5.03 -10.08
CA ILE A 472 11.01 3.89 -10.73
C ILE A 472 10.30 2.57 -10.45
N GLN A 473 10.61 1.60 -11.29
CA GLN A 473 10.35 0.18 -11.04
C GLN A 473 11.66 -0.56 -10.84
N PHE A 474 11.63 -1.60 -10.04
CA PHE A 474 12.78 -2.43 -9.69
C PHE A 474 12.49 -3.91 -9.91
N ARG A 475 13.54 -4.73 -9.82
CA ARG A 475 13.44 -6.18 -9.84
C ARG A 475 13.81 -6.76 -8.47
N VAL A 476 13.01 -7.69 -7.97
CA VAL A 476 13.32 -8.41 -6.73
C VAL A 476 14.38 -9.48 -7.03
N ILE A 477 15.49 -9.44 -6.31
CA ILE A 477 16.59 -10.40 -6.44
C ILE A 477 16.39 -11.59 -5.52
N GLY A 478 15.79 -11.35 -4.37
CA GLY A 478 15.49 -12.39 -3.40
C GLY A 478 15.57 -11.91 -1.97
N ARG A 479 15.48 -12.87 -1.06
CA ARG A 479 15.50 -12.61 0.38
C ARG A 479 16.55 -13.48 1.05
N GLN A 480 17.19 -12.95 2.09
CA GLN A 480 18.27 -13.63 2.78
C GLN A 480 18.13 -13.44 4.29
N ASN A 481 18.27 -14.54 5.04
CA ASN A 481 18.27 -14.46 6.48
C ASN A 481 19.55 -13.78 6.99
N TYR A 482 19.44 -13.11 8.14
CA TYR A 482 20.56 -12.46 8.79
C TYR A 482 20.53 -12.66 10.31
N ASP A 483 21.61 -12.36 11.00
CA ASP A 483 21.72 -12.43 12.47
C ASP A 483 20.94 -11.24 13.09
N HIS A 484 19.60 -11.37 13.08
CA HIS A 484 18.69 -10.36 13.61
C HIS A 484 18.96 -10.03 15.10
N PRO A 485 19.22 -10.99 16.01
CA PRO A 485 19.54 -10.66 17.40
C PRO A 485 20.79 -9.78 17.55
N ARG A 486 21.86 -10.09 16.83
CA ARG A 486 23.09 -9.28 16.83
C ARG A 486 22.81 -7.89 16.26
N TYR A 487 22.13 -7.80 15.12
CA TYR A 487 21.75 -6.54 14.49
C TYR A 487 20.93 -5.65 15.43
N ALA A 488 19.90 -6.21 16.07
CA ALA A 488 19.04 -5.49 16.99
C ALA A 488 19.79 -4.97 18.23
N VAL A 489 20.76 -5.73 18.76
CA VAL A 489 21.61 -5.30 19.88
C VAL A 489 22.50 -4.14 19.47
N GLU A 490 23.15 -4.25 18.32
CA GLU A 490 24.03 -3.19 17.81
C GLU A 490 23.23 -1.93 17.46
N GLN A 491 22.07 -2.06 16.83
CA GLN A 491 21.12 -0.98 16.59
C GLN A 491 20.72 -0.29 17.91
N GLY A 492 20.35 -1.07 18.93
CA GLY A 492 19.95 -0.56 20.23
C GLY A 492 21.01 0.31 20.92
N MET A 493 22.28 0.14 20.60
CA MET A 493 23.38 0.99 21.09
C MET A 493 23.48 2.33 20.34
N HIS A 494 22.85 2.45 19.18
CA HIS A 494 22.89 3.62 18.31
C HIS A 494 21.58 4.43 18.28
N ILE A 495 20.61 4.07 19.13
CA ILE A 495 19.28 4.70 19.15
C ILE A 495 19.36 6.18 19.59
N ARG A 496 19.76 7.04 18.67
CA ARG A 496 19.34 8.43 18.66
C ARG A 496 18.69 8.68 17.32
N VAL A 497 17.36 8.82 17.32
CA VAL A 497 16.64 9.26 16.14
C VAL A 497 17.28 10.53 15.60
N GLY A 498 17.50 10.58 14.28
CA GLY A 498 18.18 11.69 13.61
C GLY A 498 19.67 11.44 13.30
N LYS A 499 20.19 10.26 13.61
CA LYS A 499 21.52 9.83 13.14
C LYS A 499 21.38 8.56 12.33
N ARG A 500 21.80 8.61 11.04
CA ARG A 500 21.72 7.46 10.13
C ARG A 500 22.37 6.21 10.74
N TRP A 501 21.63 5.09 10.65
CA TRP A 501 22.08 3.75 10.99
C TRP A 501 21.67 2.79 9.88
N ALA A 502 22.59 2.47 9.02
CA ALA A 502 22.43 1.56 7.90
C ALA A 502 23.74 0.80 7.64
N PRO A 503 24.12 -0.15 8.52
CA PRO A 503 25.36 -0.90 8.35
C PRO A 503 25.28 -1.82 7.13
N SER A 504 26.44 -2.31 6.67
CA SER A 504 26.50 -3.27 5.58
C SER A 504 25.70 -4.53 5.93
N ALA A 505 24.75 -4.90 5.07
CA ALA A 505 23.97 -6.13 5.23
C ALA A 505 24.84 -7.37 5.27
N GLU A 506 25.97 -7.38 4.54
CA GLU A 506 26.88 -8.50 4.42
C GLU A 506 27.54 -8.89 5.75
N ASP A 507 27.68 -7.95 6.69
CA ASP A 507 28.25 -8.20 8.01
C ASP A 507 27.36 -9.09 8.90
N TYR A 508 26.08 -9.24 8.52
CA TYR A 508 25.06 -9.93 9.32
C TYR A 508 24.43 -11.13 8.61
N VAL A 509 24.71 -11.35 7.34
CA VAL A 509 24.12 -12.45 6.56
C VAL A 509 24.31 -13.80 7.25
N SER A 510 23.23 -14.59 7.33
CA SER A 510 23.20 -15.93 7.91
C SER A 510 22.41 -16.91 7.03
N GLY A 511 23.01 -17.42 5.97
CA GLY A 511 22.37 -18.38 5.09
C GLY A 511 22.38 -17.96 3.62
N PRO A 512 21.88 -18.82 2.73
CA PRO A 512 21.87 -18.54 1.29
C PRO A 512 20.78 -17.54 0.90
N LEU A 513 21.01 -16.81 -0.18
CA LEU A 513 19.99 -16.02 -0.84
C LEU A 513 18.88 -16.95 -1.37
N GLN A 514 17.65 -16.68 -0.98
CA GLN A 514 16.46 -17.34 -1.53
C GLN A 514 15.94 -16.51 -2.72
N PRO A 515 15.67 -17.11 -3.88
CA PRO A 515 15.14 -16.38 -5.02
C PRO A 515 13.78 -15.78 -4.69
N PRO A 516 13.31 -14.76 -5.46
CA PRO A 516 11.95 -14.24 -5.32
C PRO A 516 10.93 -15.34 -5.64
N ALA A 517 9.70 -15.18 -5.17
CA ALA A 517 8.62 -16.02 -5.64
C ALA A 517 8.45 -15.85 -7.18
N PRO A 518 8.07 -16.91 -7.92
CA PRO A 518 7.96 -16.83 -9.38
C PRO A 518 7.10 -15.65 -9.87
N TYR A 519 6.04 -15.29 -9.13
CA TYR A 519 5.18 -14.15 -9.44
C TYR A 519 5.77 -12.78 -9.09
N GLU A 520 6.91 -12.72 -8.37
CA GLU A 520 7.65 -11.49 -8.07
C GLU A 520 8.78 -11.21 -9.07
N THR A 521 8.92 -12.00 -10.12
CA THR A 521 10.01 -11.87 -11.10
C THR A 521 9.79 -10.76 -12.12
N GLY A 522 8.60 -10.15 -12.16
CA GLY A 522 8.25 -9.00 -12.99
C GLY A 522 8.83 -7.68 -12.47
N TRP A 523 8.45 -6.59 -13.12
CA TRP A 523 8.70 -5.25 -12.63
C TRP A 523 7.81 -4.95 -11.42
N LYS A 524 8.39 -4.37 -10.38
CA LYS A 524 7.68 -3.96 -9.17
C LYS A 524 8.11 -2.57 -8.75
N ASP A 525 7.24 -1.88 -8.04
CA ASP A 525 7.52 -0.62 -7.36
C ASP A 525 7.31 -0.72 -5.84
N THR A 526 6.66 -1.78 -5.40
CA THR A 526 6.39 -2.06 -3.98
C THR A 526 6.81 -3.50 -3.66
N VAL A 527 7.49 -3.74 -2.54
CA VAL A 527 7.99 -5.07 -2.18
C VAL A 527 7.79 -5.39 -0.70
N ARG A 528 7.38 -6.63 -0.44
CA ARG A 528 7.30 -7.20 0.92
C ARG A 528 8.70 -7.42 1.48
N CYS A 529 8.96 -6.84 2.67
CA CYS A 529 10.18 -7.00 3.43
C CYS A 529 9.90 -7.75 4.75
N PRO A 530 9.96 -9.09 4.76
CA PRO A 530 9.67 -9.88 5.95
C PRO A 530 10.67 -9.65 7.08
N ARG A 531 10.20 -9.75 8.32
CA ARG A 531 11.03 -9.64 9.51
C ARG A 531 12.16 -10.68 9.54
N GLY A 532 13.33 -10.25 9.98
CA GLY A 532 14.49 -11.13 10.11
C GLY A 532 15.11 -11.51 8.76
N GLN A 533 14.73 -10.81 7.71
CA GLN A 533 15.29 -11.00 6.37
C GLN A 533 15.81 -9.68 5.79
N ILE A 534 16.78 -9.79 4.93
CA ILE A 534 17.22 -8.75 4.02
C ILE A 534 16.51 -9.02 2.69
N THR A 535 15.69 -8.09 2.25
CA THR A 535 15.09 -8.11 0.91
C THR A 535 16.01 -7.35 -0.03
N ARG A 536 16.46 -8.00 -1.11
CA ARG A 536 17.36 -7.40 -2.09
C ARG A 536 16.59 -7.05 -3.34
N ILE A 537 16.67 -5.78 -3.75
CA ILE A 537 16.08 -5.28 -4.99
C ILE A 537 17.14 -4.63 -5.85
N LEU A 538 16.97 -4.74 -7.15
CA LEU A 538 17.84 -4.12 -8.15
C LEU A 538 17.13 -2.92 -8.77
N VAL A 539 17.63 -1.74 -8.49
CA VAL A 539 17.08 -0.47 -8.90
C VAL A 539 17.94 0.13 -10.01
N ARG A 540 17.32 0.51 -11.13
CA ARG A 540 17.98 1.32 -12.15
C ARG A 540 17.45 2.74 -12.09
N TRP A 541 18.35 3.68 -11.88
CA TRP A 541 18.02 5.10 -11.86
C TRP A 541 18.10 5.70 -13.26
N PRO A 542 16.99 6.17 -13.85
CA PRO A 542 16.99 6.69 -15.21
C PRO A 542 17.70 8.04 -15.28
N THR A 543 18.21 8.35 -16.46
CA THR A 543 18.74 9.68 -16.76
C THR A 543 17.62 10.65 -17.14
N ALA A 544 17.87 11.95 -17.02
CA ALA A 544 16.96 12.99 -17.51
C ALA A 544 16.63 12.83 -18.99
N GLN A 545 17.59 12.36 -19.80
CA GLN A 545 17.38 12.10 -21.23
C GLN A 545 16.38 10.94 -21.47
N GLU A 546 16.46 9.89 -20.67
CA GLU A 546 15.54 8.74 -20.79
C GLU A 546 14.12 9.08 -20.32
N LEU A 547 14.02 9.91 -19.29
CA LEU A 547 12.73 10.38 -18.77
C LEU A 547 12.09 11.48 -19.62
N GLY A 548 12.88 12.23 -20.40
CA GLY A 548 12.40 13.43 -21.08
C GLY A 548 12.22 14.66 -20.17
N PHE A 549 12.61 14.57 -18.89
CA PHE A 549 12.57 15.65 -17.90
C PHE A 549 13.68 15.48 -16.85
N ASP A 550 13.99 16.56 -16.13
CA ASP A 550 14.94 16.53 -15.01
C ASP A 550 14.27 15.98 -13.75
N PRO A 551 14.67 14.78 -13.26
CA PRO A 551 14.10 14.18 -12.05
C PRO A 551 14.50 14.90 -10.76
N ASP A 552 15.49 15.79 -10.80
CA ASP A 552 15.93 16.60 -9.67
C ASP A 552 15.47 18.07 -9.78
N ALA A 553 14.52 18.36 -10.67
CA ALA A 553 13.99 19.70 -10.87
C ALA A 553 13.31 20.26 -9.60
N ILE A 554 13.57 21.53 -9.31
CA ILE A 554 12.85 22.29 -8.28
C ILE A 554 11.48 22.70 -8.86
N PHE A 555 10.42 22.51 -8.08
CA PHE A 555 9.07 22.91 -8.44
C PHE A 555 8.37 23.63 -7.28
N ASN A 556 7.24 24.28 -7.55
CA ASN A 556 6.47 24.97 -6.54
C ASN A 556 5.20 24.17 -6.19
N GLY A 557 4.98 23.97 -4.90
CA GLY A 557 3.72 23.46 -4.38
C GLY A 557 2.57 24.47 -4.54
N PRO A 558 1.31 24.06 -4.33
CA PRO A 558 0.14 24.94 -4.41
C PRO A 558 0.16 26.12 -3.43
N ASP A 559 0.91 26.03 -2.36
CA ASP A 559 1.16 27.08 -1.37
C ASP A 559 2.35 28.01 -1.73
N GLY A 560 3.01 27.75 -2.85
CA GLY A 560 4.19 28.48 -3.32
C GLY A 560 5.51 28.02 -2.70
N SER A 561 5.51 26.97 -1.86
CA SER A 561 6.74 26.39 -1.32
C SER A 561 7.59 25.78 -2.43
N ALA A 562 8.90 26.01 -2.39
CA ALA A 562 9.83 25.33 -3.27
C ALA A 562 10.09 23.90 -2.77
N LEU A 563 9.89 22.92 -3.65
CA LEU A 563 10.02 21.49 -3.37
C LEU A 563 10.95 20.84 -4.39
N ARG A 564 11.50 19.66 -4.09
CA ARG A 564 12.44 18.96 -4.95
C ARG A 564 12.42 17.45 -4.70
N GLY A 565 12.56 16.68 -5.78
CA GLY A 565 12.74 15.23 -5.72
C GLY A 565 11.47 14.45 -5.45
N TYR A 566 11.65 13.29 -4.90
CA TYR A 566 10.66 12.24 -4.67
C TYR A 566 10.69 11.76 -3.23
N VAL A 567 9.92 10.72 -2.95
CA VAL A 567 9.97 9.98 -1.68
C VAL A 567 10.09 8.48 -1.94
N TRP A 568 10.50 7.76 -0.91
CA TRP A 568 10.31 6.32 -0.78
C TRP A 568 9.92 6.00 0.65
N HIS A 569 9.08 5.00 0.85
CA HIS A 569 8.44 4.81 2.13
C HIS A 569 7.91 3.39 2.33
N CYS A 570 7.53 3.07 3.57
CA CYS A 570 6.70 1.91 3.85
C CYS A 570 5.26 2.23 3.46
N HIS A 571 4.67 1.42 2.58
CA HIS A 571 3.29 1.59 2.13
C HIS A 571 2.24 0.99 3.09
N MET A 572 2.64 0.51 4.25
CA MET A 572 1.73 0.41 5.38
C MET A 572 1.46 1.83 5.85
N LEU A 573 0.29 2.38 5.51
CA LEU A 573 0.00 3.82 5.60
C LEU A 573 0.09 4.38 7.02
N ASP A 574 -0.16 3.55 8.03
CA ASP A 574 0.08 3.91 9.43
C ASP A 574 1.58 4.09 9.75
N HIS A 575 2.46 3.34 9.08
CA HIS A 575 3.90 3.49 9.23
C HIS A 575 4.43 4.67 8.42
N GLU A 576 3.94 4.86 7.20
CA GLU A 576 4.24 5.98 6.33
C GLU A 576 4.02 7.31 7.05
N ASP A 577 2.80 7.53 7.56
CA ASP A 577 2.43 8.72 8.32
C ASP A 577 3.26 8.89 9.62
N HIS A 578 3.85 7.81 10.13
CA HIS A 578 4.65 7.79 11.35
C HIS A 578 6.17 7.77 11.10
N GLU A 579 6.65 8.57 10.16
CA GLU A 579 8.06 8.78 9.83
C GLU A 579 8.74 7.65 9.04
N MET A 580 8.01 6.64 8.55
CA MET A 580 8.61 5.59 7.72
C MET A 580 8.62 6.00 6.25
N MET A 581 9.06 7.23 6.00
CA MET A 581 9.20 7.86 4.69
C MET A 581 10.48 8.70 4.62
N ARG A 582 11.15 8.67 3.48
CA ARG A 582 12.41 9.38 3.22
C ARG A 582 12.30 10.18 1.95
N GLN A 583 12.93 11.36 1.94
CA GLN A 583 13.14 12.16 0.75
C GLN A 583 14.21 11.49 -0.12
N LEU A 584 14.00 11.53 -1.44
CA LEU A 584 14.86 10.93 -2.44
C LEU A 584 15.13 11.93 -3.58
N ARG A 585 16.39 12.10 -3.94
CA ARG A 585 16.81 12.89 -5.10
C ARG A 585 17.48 11.97 -6.13
N VAL A 586 17.17 12.15 -7.41
CA VAL A 586 17.80 11.43 -8.50
C VAL A 586 18.69 12.41 -9.26
N ILE A 587 19.94 12.51 -8.82
CA ILE A 587 20.89 13.57 -9.18
C ILE A 587 21.73 13.24 -10.40
N ASP A 588 22.02 14.23 -11.23
CA ASP A 588 23.11 14.12 -12.22
C ASP A 588 24.44 14.43 -11.52
N PRO A 589 25.35 13.43 -11.35
CA PRO A 589 26.61 13.67 -10.64
C PRO A 589 27.56 14.64 -11.36
N ALA A 590 27.29 14.96 -12.63
CA ALA A 590 28.06 15.93 -13.40
C ALA A 590 27.49 17.36 -13.34
N ALA A 591 26.24 17.51 -12.90
CA ALA A 591 25.61 18.82 -12.78
C ALA A 591 25.96 19.49 -11.43
N PRO A 592 26.13 20.83 -11.40
CA PRO A 592 26.28 21.54 -10.14
C PRO A 592 25.00 21.41 -9.31
N ASP A 593 25.13 21.14 -8.00
CA ASP A 593 23.97 21.11 -7.11
C ASP A 593 23.29 22.50 -7.08
N GLN A 594 22.01 22.51 -7.45
CA GLN A 594 21.19 23.72 -7.39
C GLN A 594 20.74 23.91 -5.93
N SER A 595 21.18 24.99 -5.30
CA SER A 595 20.67 25.36 -3.98
C SER A 595 19.16 25.66 -4.04
N MET A 596 18.42 25.16 -3.07
CA MET A 596 17.01 25.56 -2.91
C MET A 596 16.92 27.09 -2.75
N PRO A 597 15.94 27.74 -3.38
CA PRO A 597 15.73 29.18 -3.17
C PRO A 597 15.57 29.49 -1.68
N ASP A 598 16.24 30.55 -1.19
CA ASP A 598 16.04 31.03 0.18
C ASP A 598 14.58 31.43 0.37
N THR A 599 13.80 30.58 0.97
CA THR A 599 12.42 30.89 1.40
C THR A 599 12.43 31.75 2.66
N ASN A 600 13.22 32.86 2.68
CA ASN A 600 13.20 33.85 3.76
C ASN A 600 11.93 34.71 3.69
N GLY A 601 10.79 34.08 3.94
CA GLY A 601 9.45 34.63 4.11
C GLY A 601 8.71 33.88 5.20
N GLY A 602 9.15 34.03 6.43
CA GLY A 602 8.27 33.88 7.61
C GLY A 602 7.75 32.48 7.97
N HIS A 603 8.61 31.50 8.12
CA HIS A 603 8.24 30.35 8.94
C HIS A 603 8.96 30.43 10.28
N HIS A 604 8.19 30.75 11.31
CA HIS A 604 8.63 30.60 12.69
C HIS A 604 9.09 29.15 12.91
N ARG A 605 10.40 29.00 13.18
CA ARG A 605 10.93 27.75 13.73
C ARG A 605 10.18 27.45 15.03
N HIS A 606 9.22 26.58 14.96
CA HIS A 606 8.69 25.96 16.17
C HIS A 606 9.71 24.92 16.64
N HIS A 607 10.52 25.31 17.60
CA HIS A 607 11.29 24.36 18.40
C HIS A 607 10.30 23.39 19.07
N HIS A 608 10.42 22.13 18.75
CA HIS A 608 9.74 21.02 19.41
C HIS A 608 10.45 20.59 20.69
#